data_d529952d86f84a293341cde1285aebcc
#
_entry.id   d529952d86f84a293341cde1285aebcc
#
_cell.length_a   1.000
_cell.length_b   1.000
_cell.length_c   1.000
_cell.angle_alpha   90.00
_cell.angle_beta   90.00
_cell.angle_gamma   90.00
#
_symmetry.space_group_name_H-M   'P 1'
#
loop_
_entity.id
_entity.type
_entity.pdbx_description
1 polymer ?
#
loop_
_entity_poly.entity_id
_entity_poly.type
_entity_poly.pdbx_seq_one_letter_code
_entity_poly.pdbx_strand_id
1 'polypeptide(L)'
;SLRAARQKSSSTPPHVYRLNYNESPYGLGPASQAALEEAIKTPYVYPDWFSVELKTNLAELYGLKFENIAVGPGSSAMINMLGELFINPGDEFVFGDPSYEAFRDVANDYGAVPVAVPLDDDMNYDLDAMLAAITDKTKILVVVNPNNPTGTFIDSAKLEAFIRKVPKHVITVIDEAYMEFVDDPNSYSMMKLIKEEIDQPLIIMRTFSKIYGMAGLRVGYVITSPDMTDHFGKSSNAWNVSFIGQKTAAAATKDQEHVSMVHDINAKEREKVTKTLC
;
A
#
# COMPACT_ATOMS: atom_id res chain seq x y z
N SER A 1 -11.05 -14.06 20.72
CA SER A 1 -10.99 -13.64 19.31
C SER A 1 -10.66 -12.15 19.24
N LEU A 2 -9.86 -11.72 18.28
CA LEU A 2 -9.46 -10.33 18.02
C LEU A 2 -10.66 -9.38 17.84
N ARG A 3 -11.81 -9.88 17.39
CA ARG A 3 -13.06 -9.12 17.34
C ARG A 3 -13.55 -8.66 18.73
N ALA A 4 -13.37 -9.46 19.77
CA ALA A 4 -13.81 -9.11 21.13
C ALA A 4 -12.89 -8.05 21.79
N ALA A 5 -11.60 -8.01 21.41
CA ALA A 5 -10.67 -6.98 21.88
C ALA A 5 -10.93 -5.61 21.22
N ARG A 6 -11.40 -5.58 19.95
CA ARG A 6 -11.73 -4.35 19.23
C ARG A 6 -12.96 -3.61 19.74
N GLN A 7 -13.89 -4.29 20.43
CA GLN A 7 -15.13 -3.67 20.92
C GLN A 7 -15.00 -2.91 22.25
N LYS A 8 -13.82 -2.91 22.90
CA LYS A 8 -13.64 -2.29 24.23
C LYS A 8 -13.06 -0.86 24.24
N SER A 9 -12.88 -0.19 23.11
CA SER A 9 -12.19 1.12 23.10
C SER A 9 -13.06 2.29 22.64
N SER A 10 -14.19 2.54 23.26
CA SER A 10 -14.92 3.81 23.05
C SER A 10 -14.55 4.92 24.04
N SER A 11 -13.63 4.68 24.98
CA SER A 11 -13.10 5.71 25.87
C SER A 11 -11.63 5.46 26.12
N THR A 12 -10.76 6.01 25.27
CA THR A 12 -9.31 6.03 25.52
C THR A 12 -9.05 7.05 26.65
N PRO A 13 -8.35 6.69 27.74
CA PRO A 13 -7.95 7.63 28.76
C PRO A 13 -7.12 8.78 28.16
N PRO A 14 -7.20 10.02 28.70
CA PRO A 14 -6.60 11.21 28.09
C PRO A 14 -5.07 11.20 27.97
N HIS A 15 -4.37 10.15 28.38
CA HIS A 15 -2.91 10.03 28.34
C HIS A 15 -2.41 8.75 27.63
N VAL A 16 -3.26 8.06 26.87
CA VAL A 16 -2.84 6.86 26.12
C VAL A 16 -2.47 7.25 24.70
N TYR A 17 -1.18 7.11 24.36
CA TYR A 17 -0.69 7.26 22.99
C TYR A 17 -0.97 5.99 22.20
N ARG A 18 -1.73 6.10 21.08
CA ARG A 18 -1.98 4.99 20.17
C ARG A 18 -0.84 4.90 19.15
N LEU A 19 0.07 3.96 19.35
CA LEU A 19 1.21 3.75 18.45
C LEU A 19 1.09 2.50 17.56
N ASN A 20 0.00 1.73 17.73
CA ASN A 20 -0.19 0.41 17.12
C ASN A 20 -0.81 0.42 15.71
N TYR A 21 -1.17 1.58 15.18
CA TYR A 21 -1.77 1.71 13.83
C TYR A 21 -0.87 2.44 12.83
N ASN A 22 0.30 2.90 13.27
CA ASN A 22 1.23 3.67 12.43
C ASN A 22 0.53 4.87 11.77
N GLU A 23 -0.31 5.58 12.56
CA GLU A 23 -0.96 6.81 12.13
C GLU A 23 0.04 7.96 12.14
N SER A 24 -0.05 8.89 11.16
CA SER A 24 0.78 10.08 11.14
C SER A 24 0.27 11.10 12.17
N PRO A 25 1.10 11.54 13.12
CA PRO A 25 0.70 12.57 14.10
C PRO A 25 0.68 13.99 13.52
N TYR A 26 1.16 14.17 12.29
CA TYR A 26 1.33 15.50 11.67
C TYR A 26 0.11 15.95 10.87
N GLY A 27 -0.88 15.07 10.69
CA GLY A 27 -2.13 15.38 9.97
C GLY A 27 -1.91 15.63 8.48
N LEU A 28 -2.79 16.46 7.92
CA LEU A 28 -2.82 16.80 6.49
C LEU A 28 -1.84 17.93 6.17
N GLY A 29 -1.36 17.95 4.93
CA GLY A 29 -0.68 19.11 4.38
C GLY A 29 -1.64 20.28 4.09
N PRO A 30 -1.13 21.49 3.86
CA PRO A 30 -1.97 22.69 3.70
C PRO A 30 -2.99 22.61 2.55
N ALA A 31 -2.60 22.06 1.38
CA ALA A 31 -3.51 21.94 0.25
C ALA A 31 -4.59 20.88 0.49
N SER A 32 -4.22 19.75 1.07
CA SER A 32 -5.17 18.69 1.44
C SER A 32 -6.11 19.12 2.56
N GLN A 33 -5.64 19.88 3.54
CA GLN A 33 -6.49 20.45 4.60
C GLN A 33 -7.54 21.40 4.00
N ALA A 34 -7.13 22.33 3.16
CA ALA A 34 -8.04 23.28 2.50
C ALA A 34 -9.07 22.55 1.60
N ALA A 35 -8.64 21.52 0.87
CA ALA A 35 -9.53 20.71 0.04
C ALA A 35 -10.55 19.92 0.87
N LEU A 36 -10.14 19.40 2.04
CA LEU A 36 -11.05 18.75 2.99
C LEU A 36 -12.13 19.73 3.48
N GLU A 37 -11.71 20.90 3.95
CA GLU A 37 -12.62 21.94 4.46
C GLU A 37 -13.62 22.42 3.41
N GLU A 38 -13.22 22.43 2.14
CA GLU A 38 -14.15 22.77 1.05
C GLU A 38 -15.08 21.59 0.73
N ALA A 39 -14.55 20.38 0.63
CA ALA A 39 -15.32 19.20 0.26
C ALA A 39 -16.42 18.84 1.29
N ILE A 40 -16.19 19.07 2.58
CA ILE A 40 -17.21 18.81 3.62
C ILE A 40 -18.43 19.74 3.53
N LYS A 41 -18.38 20.83 2.76
CA LYS A 41 -19.54 21.73 2.53
C LYS A 41 -20.57 21.12 1.59
N THR A 42 -20.16 20.14 0.78
CA THR A 42 -21.02 19.52 -0.24
C THR A 42 -21.05 17.97 -0.12
N PRO A 43 -21.27 17.40 1.09
CA PRO A 43 -21.20 15.94 1.30
C PRO A 43 -22.33 15.17 0.60
N TYR A 44 -23.29 15.85 0.05
CA TYR A 44 -24.44 15.31 -0.69
C TYR A 44 -24.15 15.02 -2.16
N VAL A 45 -22.96 15.35 -2.64
CA VAL A 45 -22.54 15.10 -4.03
C VAL A 45 -21.90 13.72 -4.13
N TYR A 46 -22.31 12.93 -5.12
CA TYR A 46 -21.62 11.68 -5.43
C TYR A 46 -20.19 11.95 -5.91
N PRO A 47 -19.24 11.08 -5.54
CA PRO A 47 -17.86 11.17 -6.06
C PRO A 47 -17.80 10.89 -7.56
N ASP A 48 -16.70 11.28 -8.19
CA ASP A 48 -16.36 10.84 -9.53
C ASP A 48 -16.11 9.33 -9.55
N TRP A 49 -16.87 8.61 -10.36
CA TRP A 49 -16.75 7.15 -10.48
C TRP A 49 -15.32 6.69 -10.80
N PHE A 50 -14.64 7.40 -11.68
CA PHE A 50 -13.31 7.05 -12.17
C PHE A 50 -12.17 7.74 -11.41
N SER A 51 -12.49 8.60 -10.43
CA SER A 51 -11.48 9.39 -9.68
C SER A 51 -10.49 10.11 -10.61
N VAL A 52 -11.01 10.74 -11.69
CA VAL A 52 -10.20 11.26 -12.80
C VAL A 52 -9.17 12.27 -12.30
N GLU A 53 -9.56 13.25 -11.48
CA GLU A 53 -8.64 14.26 -10.96
C GLU A 53 -7.49 13.61 -10.16
N LEU A 54 -7.83 12.68 -9.25
CA LEU A 54 -6.84 12.00 -8.42
C LEU A 54 -5.88 11.15 -9.26
N LYS A 55 -6.42 10.35 -10.20
CA LYS A 55 -5.60 9.51 -11.10
C LYS A 55 -4.69 10.36 -11.98
N THR A 56 -5.19 11.48 -12.52
CA THR A 56 -4.39 12.41 -13.32
C THR A 56 -3.23 12.96 -12.51
N ASN A 57 -3.51 13.47 -11.31
CA ASN A 57 -2.48 14.02 -10.43
C ASN A 57 -1.43 12.97 -10.03
N LEU A 58 -1.84 11.73 -9.76
CA LEU A 58 -0.91 10.62 -9.46
C LEU A 58 -0.06 10.25 -10.69
N ALA A 59 -0.68 10.21 -11.88
CA ALA A 59 0.04 9.95 -13.12
C ALA A 59 1.11 11.02 -13.39
N GLU A 60 0.77 12.29 -13.18
CA GLU A 60 1.72 13.41 -13.30
C GLU A 60 2.83 13.32 -12.25
N LEU A 61 2.48 13.08 -10.97
CA LEU A 61 3.43 12.98 -9.86
C LEU A 61 4.49 11.90 -10.09
N TYR A 62 4.07 10.76 -10.62
CA TYR A 62 4.97 9.62 -10.81
C TYR A 62 5.50 9.47 -12.23
N GLY A 63 5.05 10.28 -13.19
CA GLY A 63 5.42 10.13 -14.61
C GLY A 63 4.92 8.80 -15.19
N LEU A 64 3.67 8.47 -14.92
CA LEU A 64 2.95 7.26 -15.37
C LEU A 64 1.82 7.65 -16.34
N LYS A 65 1.21 6.64 -16.98
CA LYS A 65 -0.02 6.83 -17.73
C LYS A 65 -1.21 6.78 -16.77
N PHE A 66 -2.29 7.50 -17.09
CA PHE A 66 -3.55 7.46 -16.35
C PHE A 66 -4.09 6.03 -16.18
N GLU A 67 -3.93 5.22 -17.22
CA GLU A 67 -4.36 3.82 -17.32
C GLU A 67 -3.54 2.87 -16.41
N ASN A 68 -2.41 3.32 -15.87
CA ASN A 68 -1.62 2.51 -14.94
C ASN A 68 -2.17 2.54 -13.50
N ILE A 69 -3.19 3.36 -13.19
CA ILE A 69 -3.59 3.64 -11.82
C ILE A 69 -5.04 3.22 -11.58
N ALA A 70 -5.27 2.42 -10.53
CA ALA A 70 -6.59 2.19 -9.98
C ALA A 70 -6.67 2.68 -8.53
N VAL A 71 -7.73 3.40 -8.19
CA VAL A 71 -7.96 3.99 -6.86
C VAL A 71 -9.03 3.20 -6.13
N GLY A 72 -8.87 3.03 -4.81
CA GLY A 72 -9.83 2.32 -3.97
C GLY A 72 -9.92 2.88 -2.55
N PRO A 73 -10.86 2.37 -1.74
CA PRO A 73 -11.15 2.88 -0.39
C PRO A 73 -10.10 2.40 0.64
N GLY A 74 -8.85 2.80 0.43
CA GLY A 74 -7.67 2.40 1.19
C GLY A 74 -6.99 1.14 0.65
N SER A 75 -5.70 0.98 0.95
CA SER A 75 -4.93 -0.20 0.51
C SER A 75 -5.53 -1.52 1.01
N SER A 76 -6.15 -1.54 2.20
CA SER A 76 -6.81 -2.76 2.72
C SER A 76 -7.94 -3.27 1.82
N ALA A 77 -8.74 -2.37 1.22
CA ALA A 77 -9.75 -2.77 0.25
C ALA A 77 -9.11 -3.28 -1.05
N MET A 78 -8.01 -2.65 -1.49
CA MET A 78 -7.27 -3.11 -2.66
C MET A 78 -6.64 -4.49 -2.43
N ILE A 79 -6.15 -4.77 -1.20
CA ILE A 79 -5.68 -6.11 -0.80
C ILE A 79 -6.82 -7.14 -0.91
N ASN A 80 -8.02 -6.78 -0.41
CA ASN A 80 -9.18 -7.66 -0.52
C ASN A 80 -9.55 -7.94 -1.99
N MET A 81 -9.45 -6.94 -2.86
CA MET A 81 -9.68 -7.09 -4.30
C MET A 81 -8.68 -8.03 -4.97
N LEU A 82 -7.45 -8.20 -4.44
CA LEU A 82 -6.53 -9.23 -4.96
C LEU A 82 -7.14 -10.63 -4.82
N GLY A 83 -7.75 -10.90 -3.66
CA GLY A 83 -8.44 -12.16 -3.42
C GLY A 83 -9.64 -12.34 -4.35
N GLU A 84 -10.51 -11.34 -4.42
CA GLU A 84 -11.72 -11.36 -5.25
C GLU A 84 -11.43 -11.56 -6.75
N LEU A 85 -10.39 -10.88 -7.25
CA LEU A 85 -10.10 -10.84 -8.68
C LEU A 85 -9.26 -12.03 -9.17
N PHE A 86 -8.33 -12.51 -8.34
CA PHE A 86 -7.25 -13.36 -8.84
C PHE A 86 -7.15 -14.72 -8.17
N ILE A 87 -7.80 -14.94 -7.02
CA ILE A 87 -7.68 -16.19 -6.26
C ILE A 87 -8.85 -17.12 -6.56
N ASN A 88 -8.53 -18.39 -6.83
CA ASN A 88 -9.48 -19.49 -6.76
C ASN A 88 -9.15 -20.38 -5.55
N PRO A 89 -10.14 -21.07 -4.95
CA PRO A 89 -9.88 -22.00 -3.87
C PRO A 89 -8.82 -23.04 -4.25
N GLY A 90 -7.77 -23.15 -3.42
CA GLY A 90 -6.65 -24.04 -3.64
C GLY A 90 -5.45 -23.45 -4.37
N ASP A 91 -5.54 -22.23 -4.89
CA ASP A 91 -4.37 -21.47 -5.33
C ASP A 91 -3.43 -21.19 -4.15
N GLU A 92 -2.13 -21.09 -4.38
CA GLU A 92 -1.16 -20.75 -3.35
C GLU A 92 -0.89 -19.23 -3.34
N PHE A 93 -0.76 -18.71 -2.11
CA PHE A 93 -0.46 -17.31 -1.84
C PHE A 93 0.82 -17.21 -1.03
N VAL A 94 1.93 -16.82 -1.65
CA VAL A 94 3.28 -16.75 -1.04
C VAL A 94 3.53 -15.36 -0.45
N PHE A 95 4.01 -15.31 0.79
CA PHE A 95 4.37 -14.06 1.48
C PHE A 95 5.44 -14.30 2.56
N GLY A 96 6.19 -13.25 2.93
CA GLY A 96 7.13 -13.32 4.04
C GLY A 96 6.44 -13.29 5.40
N ASP A 97 7.01 -13.90 6.42
CA ASP A 97 6.46 -13.97 7.79
C ASP A 97 7.57 -13.80 8.84
N PRO A 98 7.49 -12.79 9.76
CA PRO A 98 6.37 -11.85 9.96
C PRO A 98 6.31 -10.72 8.92
N SER A 99 5.09 -10.43 8.45
CA SER A 99 4.79 -9.30 7.60
C SER A 99 3.37 -8.80 7.84
N TYR A 100 2.81 -7.96 6.96
CA TYR A 100 1.49 -7.39 7.16
C TYR A 100 0.39 -8.45 7.06
N GLU A 101 -0.28 -8.71 8.18
CA GLU A 101 -1.24 -9.84 8.36
C GLU A 101 -2.40 -9.84 7.35
N ALA A 102 -2.80 -8.69 6.81
CA ALA A 102 -3.92 -8.61 5.88
C ALA A 102 -3.75 -9.49 4.63
N PHE A 103 -2.54 -9.77 4.20
CA PHE A 103 -2.28 -10.67 3.07
C PHE A 103 -2.58 -12.14 3.42
N ARG A 104 -2.25 -12.57 4.64
CA ARG A 104 -2.63 -13.89 5.14
C ARG A 104 -4.15 -14.01 5.31
N ASP A 105 -4.79 -12.97 5.85
CA ASP A 105 -6.24 -12.95 6.04
C ASP A 105 -6.96 -13.10 4.69
N VAL A 106 -6.55 -12.34 3.67
CA VAL A 106 -7.13 -12.44 2.31
C VAL A 106 -6.90 -13.82 1.70
N ALA A 107 -5.72 -14.41 1.83
CA ALA A 107 -5.48 -15.77 1.36
C ALA A 107 -6.49 -16.76 1.97
N ASN A 108 -6.70 -16.69 3.29
CA ASN A 108 -7.66 -17.55 3.97
C ASN A 108 -9.12 -17.25 3.56
N ASP A 109 -9.50 -15.98 3.48
CA ASP A 109 -10.88 -15.56 3.20
C ASP A 109 -11.36 -15.99 1.82
N TYR A 110 -10.45 -16.08 0.84
CA TYR A 110 -10.74 -16.51 -0.53
C TYR A 110 -10.36 -17.98 -0.81
N GLY A 111 -9.98 -18.74 0.22
CA GLY A 111 -9.71 -20.17 0.10
C GLY A 111 -8.38 -20.52 -0.58
N ALA A 112 -7.45 -19.59 -0.66
CA ALA A 112 -6.08 -19.89 -1.05
C ALA A 112 -5.34 -20.63 0.07
N VAL A 113 -4.26 -21.32 -0.29
CA VAL A 113 -3.31 -21.92 0.63
C VAL A 113 -2.23 -20.89 0.97
N PRO A 114 -2.17 -20.36 2.21
CA PRO A 114 -1.14 -19.41 2.60
C PRO A 114 0.21 -20.13 2.72
N VAL A 115 1.19 -19.67 1.95
CA VAL A 115 2.58 -20.16 1.98
C VAL A 115 3.45 -19.08 2.61
N ALA A 116 3.65 -19.20 3.93
CA ALA A 116 4.44 -18.26 4.71
C ALA A 116 5.92 -18.64 4.64
N VAL A 117 6.76 -17.75 4.13
CA VAL A 117 8.21 -17.92 4.08
C VAL A 117 8.82 -17.14 5.23
N PRO A 118 9.54 -17.81 6.17
CA PRO A 118 10.18 -17.11 7.27
C PRO A 118 11.17 -16.05 6.77
N LEU A 119 11.23 -14.91 7.47
CA LEU A 119 12.32 -13.94 7.31
C LEU A 119 13.62 -14.54 7.86
N ASP A 120 14.77 -13.98 7.48
CA ASP A 120 16.05 -14.36 8.03
C ASP A 120 16.24 -13.92 9.51
N ASP A 121 17.37 -14.25 10.12
CA ASP A 121 17.67 -13.93 11.52
C ASP A 121 17.75 -12.40 11.78
N ASP A 122 18.01 -11.61 10.75
CA ASP A 122 18.03 -10.14 10.77
C ASP A 122 16.67 -9.53 10.39
N MET A 123 15.62 -10.35 10.30
CA MET A 123 14.26 -9.95 9.91
C MET A 123 14.15 -9.38 8.49
N ASN A 124 15.05 -9.75 7.59
CA ASN A 124 14.94 -9.43 6.17
C ASN A 124 14.23 -10.55 5.39
N TYR A 125 13.68 -10.19 4.24
CA TYR A 125 13.13 -11.17 3.31
C TYR A 125 14.23 -12.09 2.76
N ASP A 126 14.06 -13.39 2.89
CA ASP A 126 14.82 -14.41 2.14
C ASP A 126 14.20 -14.56 0.73
N LEU A 127 14.67 -13.74 -0.21
CA LEU A 127 14.14 -13.72 -1.57
C LEU A 127 14.38 -15.02 -2.34
N ASP A 128 15.46 -15.74 -2.03
CA ASP A 128 15.76 -17.03 -2.67
C ASP A 128 14.83 -18.12 -2.13
N ALA A 129 14.54 -18.14 -0.82
CA ALA A 129 13.53 -19.02 -0.24
C ALA A 129 12.13 -18.71 -0.77
N MET A 130 11.78 -17.41 -0.98
CA MET A 130 10.53 -17.04 -1.60
C MET A 130 10.39 -17.53 -3.04
N LEU A 131 11.47 -17.47 -3.85
CA LEU A 131 11.47 -18.04 -5.20
C LEU A 131 11.33 -19.57 -5.16
N ALA A 132 12.01 -20.24 -4.22
CA ALA A 132 11.93 -21.69 -4.06
C ALA A 132 10.55 -22.18 -3.59
N ALA A 133 9.77 -21.31 -2.92
CA ALA A 133 8.41 -21.63 -2.47
C ALA A 133 7.37 -21.54 -3.61
N ILE A 134 7.72 -21.01 -4.79
CA ILE A 134 6.80 -20.91 -5.93
C ILE A 134 6.59 -22.30 -6.55
N THR A 135 5.32 -22.64 -6.76
CA THR A 135 4.90 -23.85 -7.49
C THR A 135 3.98 -23.48 -8.67
N ASP A 136 3.56 -24.46 -9.44
CA ASP A 136 2.57 -24.26 -10.52
C ASP A 136 1.20 -23.80 -10.00
N LYS A 137 0.94 -23.92 -8.68
CA LYS A 137 -0.29 -23.46 -8.02
C LYS A 137 -0.17 -22.05 -7.46
N THR A 138 1.03 -21.49 -7.40
CA THR A 138 1.24 -20.16 -6.86
C THR A 138 0.58 -19.13 -7.75
N LYS A 139 -0.41 -18.42 -7.22
CA LYS A 139 -1.14 -17.39 -7.94
C LYS A 139 -0.64 -15.99 -7.62
N ILE A 140 -0.37 -15.72 -6.35
CA ILE A 140 0.08 -14.42 -5.87
C ILE A 140 1.35 -14.61 -5.01
N LEU A 141 2.30 -13.71 -5.19
CA LEU A 141 3.48 -13.56 -4.34
C LEU A 141 3.55 -12.11 -3.87
N VAL A 142 3.70 -11.90 -2.56
CA VAL A 142 3.71 -10.57 -1.94
C VAL A 142 5.04 -10.29 -1.25
N VAL A 143 5.55 -9.09 -1.47
CA VAL A 143 6.65 -8.48 -0.70
C VAL A 143 6.19 -7.12 -0.18
N VAL A 144 6.28 -6.90 1.12
CA VAL A 144 6.02 -5.60 1.76
C VAL A 144 7.36 -4.89 1.93
N ASN A 145 7.56 -3.76 1.25
CA ASN A 145 8.85 -3.06 1.24
C ASN A 145 8.68 -1.53 1.24
N PRO A 146 9.01 -0.85 2.33
CA PRO A 146 9.51 -1.33 3.64
C PRO A 146 8.55 -2.25 4.37
N ASN A 147 9.09 -3.28 5.09
CA ASN A 147 8.27 -4.27 5.74
C ASN A 147 7.57 -3.75 7.01
N ASN A 148 6.34 -4.14 7.21
CA ASN A 148 5.58 -3.97 8.44
C ASN A 148 5.36 -5.36 9.07
N PRO A 149 5.84 -5.68 10.31
CA PRO A 149 6.21 -4.71 11.35
C PRO A 149 7.71 -4.45 11.51
N THR A 150 8.61 -5.13 10.79
CA THR A 150 10.05 -5.15 11.08
C THR A 150 10.77 -3.84 10.75
N GLY A 151 10.25 -3.06 9.79
CA GLY A 151 10.89 -1.85 9.27
C GLY A 151 12.10 -2.14 8.37
N THR A 152 12.40 -3.40 8.10
CA THR A 152 13.48 -3.79 7.18
C THR A 152 13.16 -3.39 5.75
N PHE A 153 14.19 -3.18 4.96
CA PHE A 153 14.08 -2.63 3.61
C PHE A 153 14.98 -3.43 2.64
N ILE A 154 14.42 -3.83 1.53
CA ILE A 154 15.13 -4.53 0.46
C ILE A 154 15.67 -3.51 -0.53
N ASP A 155 16.96 -3.58 -0.82
CA ASP A 155 17.60 -2.76 -1.85
C ASP A 155 16.91 -2.92 -3.22
N SER A 156 16.79 -1.79 -3.93
CA SER A 156 16.08 -1.70 -5.20
C SER A 156 16.61 -2.67 -6.26
N ALA A 157 17.93 -2.83 -6.36
CA ALA A 157 18.52 -3.72 -7.38
C ALA A 157 18.26 -5.20 -7.03
N LYS A 158 18.28 -5.55 -5.74
CA LYS A 158 17.95 -6.91 -5.28
C LYS A 158 16.48 -7.24 -5.54
N LEU A 159 15.59 -6.30 -5.20
CA LEU A 159 14.15 -6.51 -5.39
C LEU A 159 13.78 -6.58 -6.88
N GLU A 160 14.37 -5.74 -7.72
CA GLU A 160 14.19 -5.82 -9.17
C GLU A 160 14.68 -7.15 -9.74
N ALA A 161 15.90 -7.58 -9.37
CA ALA A 161 16.46 -8.86 -9.82
C ALA A 161 15.58 -10.05 -9.38
N PHE A 162 14.97 -9.97 -8.21
CA PHE A 162 14.01 -10.95 -7.72
C PHE A 162 12.74 -10.96 -8.58
N ILE A 163 12.09 -9.80 -8.79
CA ILE A 163 10.86 -9.68 -9.58
C ILE A 163 11.05 -10.27 -10.98
N ARG A 164 12.18 -9.98 -11.63
CA ARG A 164 12.50 -10.49 -12.97
C ARG A 164 12.68 -12.03 -13.04
N LYS A 165 12.90 -12.69 -11.89
CA LYS A 165 12.98 -14.16 -11.80
C LYS A 165 11.64 -14.84 -11.49
N VAL A 166 10.65 -14.08 -11.01
CA VAL A 166 9.31 -14.65 -10.71
C VAL A 166 8.66 -15.14 -11.99
N PRO A 167 8.12 -16.38 -12.03
CA PRO A 167 7.44 -16.91 -13.21
C PRO A 167 6.23 -16.07 -13.61
N LYS A 168 5.96 -15.93 -14.92
CA LYS A 168 4.90 -15.07 -15.47
C LYS A 168 3.47 -15.48 -15.09
N HIS A 169 3.26 -16.72 -14.61
CA HIS A 169 1.94 -17.13 -14.11
C HIS A 169 1.62 -16.59 -12.72
N VAL A 170 2.62 -16.04 -12.02
CA VAL A 170 2.51 -15.51 -10.67
C VAL A 170 2.34 -14.00 -10.71
N ILE A 171 1.31 -13.48 -10.07
CA ILE A 171 1.13 -12.03 -9.86
C ILE A 171 2.02 -11.61 -8.69
N THR A 172 2.99 -10.75 -8.98
CA THR A 172 3.87 -10.18 -7.96
C THR A 172 3.26 -8.89 -7.42
N VAL A 173 3.07 -8.81 -6.11
CA VAL A 173 2.55 -7.63 -5.41
C VAL A 173 3.65 -7.06 -4.53
N ILE A 174 3.96 -5.79 -4.74
CA ILE A 174 4.89 -5.04 -3.87
C ILE A 174 4.07 -4.01 -3.10
N ASP A 175 3.96 -4.21 -1.79
CA ASP A 175 3.29 -3.23 -0.92
C ASP A 175 4.30 -2.17 -0.49
N GLU A 176 4.15 -0.99 -1.05
CA GLU A 176 4.97 0.19 -0.83
C GLU A 176 4.27 1.23 0.07
N ALA A 177 3.43 0.79 1.02
CA ALA A 177 2.66 1.69 1.90
C ALA A 177 3.54 2.65 2.72
N TYR A 178 4.82 2.33 2.90
CA TYR A 178 5.79 3.13 3.66
C TYR A 178 6.93 3.68 2.79
N MET A 179 6.83 3.60 1.47
CA MET A 179 7.92 3.97 0.56
C MET A 179 8.32 5.45 0.68
N GLU A 180 7.40 6.35 1.00
CA GLU A 180 7.71 7.78 1.17
C GLU A 180 8.58 8.07 2.41
N PHE A 181 8.82 7.08 3.28
CA PHE A 181 9.71 7.22 4.45
C PHE A 181 11.16 6.79 4.18
N VAL A 182 11.49 6.30 2.99
CA VAL A 182 12.87 6.01 2.59
C VAL A 182 13.53 7.25 1.98
N ASP A 183 14.87 7.29 1.97
CA ASP A 183 15.63 8.49 1.60
C ASP A 183 15.41 8.92 0.13
N ASP A 184 15.21 7.97 -0.78
CA ASP A 184 14.92 8.25 -2.20
C ASP A 184 13.80 7.35 -2.73
N PRO A 185 12.52 7.70 -2.43
CA PRO A 185 11.37 6.88 -2.79
C PRO A 185 11.27 6.56 -4.29
N ASN A 186 11.68 7.49 -5.15
CA ASN A 186 11.57 7.32 -6.60
C ASN A 186 12.58 6.32 -7.16
N SER A 187 13.81 6.32 -6.64
CA SER A 187 14.86 5.37 -7.05
C SER A 187 14.61 3.97 -6.51
N TYR A 188 13.98 3.86 -5.33
CA TYR A 188 13.75 2.58 -4.68
C TYR A 188 12.44 1.91 -5.08
N SER A 189 11.44 2.66 -5.53
CA SER A 189 10.14 2.12 -5.93
C SER A 189 10.23 1.22 -7.17
N MET A 190 9.48 0.12 -7.13
CA MET A 190 9.33 -0.77 -8.28
C MET A 190 8.38 -0.23 -9.35
N MET A 191 7.81 0.96 -9.19
CA MET A 191 7.09 1.68 -10.26
C MET A 191 7.93 1.85 -11.54
N LYS A 192 9.26 1.88 -11.42
CA LYS A 192 10.16 1.92 -12.58
C LYS A 192 9.90 0.76 -13.54
N LEU A 193 9.59 -0.43 -13.03
CA LEU A 193 9.31 -1.61 -13.85
C LEU A 193 7.96 -1.50 -14.60
N ILE A 194 6.99 -0.80 -14.03
CA ILE A 194 5.74 -0.48 -14.73
C ILE A 194 5.99 0.49 -15.87
N LYS A 195 6.88 1.49 -15.68
CA LYS A 195 7.29 2.41 -16.74
C LYS A 195 8.06 1.72 -17.87
N GLU A 196 8.82 0.68 -17.54
CA GLU A 196 9.54 -0.18 -18.51
C GLU A 196 8.60 -1.15 -19.25
N GLU A 197 7.32 -1.23 -18.84
CA GLU A 197 6.33 -2.16 -19.41
C GLU A 197 6.82 -3.61 -19.38
N ILE A 198 7.37 -4.04 -18.22
CA ILE A 198 7.85 -5.42 -18.09
C ILE A 198 6.71 -6.44 -18.30
N ASP A 199 7.06 -7.61 -18.80
CA ASP A 199 6.11 -8.67 -19.14
C ASP A 199 5.69 -9.54 -17.93
N GLN A 200 6.16 -9.24 -16.71
CA GLN A 200 5.69 -9.88 -15.48
C GLN A 200 4.44 -9.18 -14.95
N PRO A 201 3.41 -9.93 -14.51
CA PRO A 201 2.28 -9.35 -13.79
C PRO A 201 2.76 -8.73 -12.48
N LEU A 202 2.83 -7.40 -12.42
CA LEU A 202 3.33 -6.64 -11.28
C LEU A 202 2.29 -5.64 -10.81
N ILE A 203 2.03 -5.62 -9.51
CA ILE A 203 1.14 -4.66 -8.84
C ILE A 203 1.94 -3.97 -7.74
N ILE A 204 2.00 -2.64 -7.79
CA ILE A 204 2.55 -1.81 -6.73
C ILE A 204 1.39 -1.23 -5.94
N MET A 205 1.39 -1.40 -4.62
CA MET A 205 0.34 -0.87 -3.75
C MET A 205 0.84 0.34 -2.98
N ARG A 206 0.03 1.38 -2.91
CA ARG A 206 0.32 2.64 -2.21
C ARG A 206 -0.91 3.12 -1.42
N THR A 207 -0.69 4.01 -0.46
CA THR A 207 -1.76 4.52 0.40
C THR A 207 -1.54 5.98 0.79
N PHE A 208 -2.64 6.72 0.96
CA PHE A 208 -2.62 8.03 1.58
C PHE A 208 -2.72 7.97 3.12
N SER A 209 -2.84 6.76 3.70
CA SER A 209 -3.05 6.59 5.15
C SER A 209 -1.83 6.92 6.01
N LYS A 210 -0.61 6.92 5.44
CA LYS A 210 0.66 7.01 6.20
C LYS A 210 1.22 8.42 6.13
N ILE A 211 2.17 8.72 5.26
CA ILE A 211 2.86 10.01 5.22
C ILE A 211 1.92 11.19 4.98
N TYR A 212 0.87 10.99 4.20
CA TYR A 212 -0.14 12.02 3.89
C TYR A 212 -1.14 12.28 5.03
N GLY A 213 -1.12 11.51 6.12
CA GLY A 213 -1.99 11.72 7.29
C GLY A 213 -3.48 11.44 7.07
N MET A 214 -3.86 10.69 6.03
CA MET A 214 -5.24 10.51 5.60
C MET A 214 -5.85 9.15 6.01
N ALA A 215 -5.37 8.52 7.08
CA ALA A 215 -5.83 7.19 7.47
C ALA A 215 -7.36 7.07 7.63
N GLY A 216 -8.00 8.11 8.16
CA GLY A 216 -9.46 8.18 8.36
C GLY A 216 -10.26 8.41 7.08
N LEU A 217 -9.66 8.94 6.01
CA LEU A 217 -10.35 9.25 4.75
C LEU A 217 -10.41 8.07 3.79
N ARG A 218 -9.67 6.99 4.08
CA ARG A 218 -9.72 5.74 3.33
C ARG A 218 -9.44 5.90 1.83
N VAL A 219 -8.24 6.29 1.46
CA VAL A 219 -7.80 6.38 0.07
C VAL A 219 -6.50 5.60 -0.13
N GLY A 220 -6.49 4.71 -1.09
CA GLY A 220 -5.31 3.96 -1.53
C GLY A 220 -5.38 3.72 -3.03
N TYR A 221 -4.31 3.24 -3.61
CA TYR A 221 -4.23 2.98 -5.02
C TYR A 221 -3.25 1.86 -5.35
N VAL A 222 -3.45 1.28 -6.52
CA VAL A 222 -2.48 0.38 -7.13
C VAL A 222 -1.95 0.97 -8.42
N ILE A 223 -0.71 0.64 -8.73
CA ILE A 223 -0.02 0.99 -9.97
C ILE A 223 0.37 -0.33 -10.64
N THR A 224 -0.08 -0.53 -11.88
CA THR A 224 0.12 -1.77 -12.61
C THR A 224 -0.01 -1.54 -14.11
N SER A 225 0.03 -2.60 -14.92
CA SER A 225 -0.27 -2.52 -16.35
C SER A 225 -1.72 -2.09 -16.61
N PRO A 226 -2.04 -1.47 -17.76
CA PRO A 226 -3.40 -1.08 -18.10
C PRO A 226 -4.40 -2.26 -18.07
N ASP A 227 -4.01 -3.43 -18.57
CA ASP A 227 -4.87 -4.62 -18.56
C ASP A 227 -5.22 -5.06 -17.13
N MET A 228 -4.24 -5.05 -16.22
CA MET A 228 -4.45 -5.37 -14.81
C MET A 228 -5.30 -4.30 -14.11
N THR A 229 -5.13 -3.03 -14.45
CA THR A 229 -5.94 -1.91 -13.93
C THR A 229 -7.41 -2.08 -14.29
N ASP A 230 -7.73 -2.56 -15.49
CA ASP A 230 -9.10 -2.83 -15.92
C ASP A 230 -9.81 -3.88 -15.05
N HIS A 231 -9.10 -4.88 -14.55
CA HIS A 231 -9.67 -5.85 -13.61
C HIS A 231 -10.13 -5.16 -12.32
N PHE A 232 -9.29 -4.30 -11.73
CA PHE A 232 -9.66 -3.51 -10.56
C PHE A 232 -10.86 -2.59 -10.85
N GLY A 233 -10.91 -1.96 -12.01
CA GLY A 233 -12.03 -1.11 -12.43
C GLY A 233 -13.37 -1.86 -12.55
N LYS A 234 -13.34 -3.10 -13.02
CA LYS A 234 -14.55 -3.94 -13.19
C LYS A 234 -15.08 -4.51 -11.86
N SER A 235 -14.20 -4.80 -10.90
CA SER A 235 -14.59 -5.28 -9.57
C SER A 235 -14.93 -4.15 -8.60
N SER A 236 -14.47 -2.92 -8.87
CA SER A 236 -14.79 -1.78 -8.03
C SER A 236 -16.29 -1.49 -8.03
N ASN A 237 -16.88 -1.44 -6.83
CA ASN A 237 -18.21 -0.90 -6.67
C ASN A 237 -18.21 0.59 -7.09
N ALA A 238 -19.27 1.00 -7.79
CA ALA A 238 -19.47 2.40 -8.14
C ALA A 238 -19.33 3.31 -6.90
N TRP A 239 -18.61 4.41 -7.05
CA TRP A 239 -18.46 5.43 -5.99
C TRP A 239 -17.82 4.91 -4.69
N ASN A 240 -16.99 3.87 -4.76
CA ASN A 240 -16.39 3.23 -3.58
C ASN A 240 -15.42 4.13 -2.80
N VAL A 241 -14.82 5.14 -3.45
CA VAL A 241 -14.01 6.17 -2.79
C VAL A 241 -14.85 7.42 -2.61
N SER A 242 -14.98 7.87 -1.36
CA SER A 242 -15.83 9.02 -1.04
C SER A 242 -15.40 10.30 -1.76
N PHE A 243 -16.36 11.19 -2.06
CA PHE A 243 -16.10 12.50 -2.65
C PHE A 243 -15.05 13.29 -1.86
N ILE A 244 -15.19 13.30 -0.52
CA ILE A 244 -14.25 13.97 0.38
C ILE A 244 -12.86 13.34 0.27
N GLY A 245 -12.78 12.02 0.28
CA GLY A 245 -11.51 11.29 0.13
C GLY A 245 -10.81 11.60 -1.19
N GLN A 246 -11.55 11.58 -2.31
CA GLN A 246 -10.98 11.87 -3.63
C GLN A 246 -10.43 13.30 -3.73
N LYS A 247 -11.22 14.31 -3.28
CA LYS A 247 -10.81 15.73 -3.33
C LYS A 247 -9.59 15.99 -2.45
N THR A 248 -9.60 15.47 -1.23
CA THR A 248 -8.47 15.62 -0.31
C THR A 248 -7.20 14.92 -0.83
N ALA A 249 -7.33 13.69 -1.36
CA ALA A 249 -6.20 12.96 -1.91
C ALA A 249 -5.63 13.61 -3.18
N ALA A 250 -6.49 14.13 -4.06
CA ALA A 250 -6.05 14.86 -5.24
C ALA A 250 -5.25 16.13 -4.87
N ALA A 251 -5.64 16.82 -3.81
CA ALA A 251 -4.87 17.96 -3.29
C ALA A 251 -3.56 17.51 -2.60
N ALA A 252 -3.60 16.37 -1.86
CA ALA A 252 -2.43 15.84 -1.16
C ALA A 252 -1.26 15.49 -2.09
N THR A 253 -1.52 15.12 -3.35
CA THR A 253 -0.45 14.90 -4.34
C THR A 253 0.38 16.16 -4.59
N LYS A 254 -0.13 17.35 -4.27
CA LYS A 254 0.55 18.64 -4.43
C LYS A 254 1.28 19.10 -3.16
N ASP A 255 1.04 18.45 -2.01
CA ASP A 255 1.62 18.80 -0.71
C ASP A 255 3.03 18.17 -0.52
N GLN A 256 3.90 18.23 -1.54
CA GLN A 256 5.21 17.56 -1.50
C GLN A 256 6.16 18.16 -0.45
N GLU A 257 6.01 19.46 -0.11
CA GLU A 257 6.74 20.08 1.00
C GLU A 257 6.32 19.48 2.36
N HIS A 258 5.03 19.22 2.55
CA HIS A 258 4.54 18.54 3.76
C HIS A 258 5.06 17.09 3.83
N VAL A 259 5.04 16.35 2.72
CA VAL A 259 5.61 15.00 2.64
C VAL A 259 7.08 15.01 3.04
N SER A 260 7.88 15.93 2.48
CA SER A 260 9.30 16.09 2.83
C SER A 260 9.50 16.42 4.31
N MET A 261 8.69 17.33 4.83
CA MET A 261 8.74 17.70 6.26
C MET A 261 8.47 16.47 7.17
N VAL A 262 7.43 15.70 6.89
CA VAL A 262 7.07 14.51 7.66
C VAL A 262 8.16 13.44 7.56
N HIS A 263 8.70 13.22 6.36
CA HIS A 263 9.84 12.34 6.12
C HIS A 263 11.04 12.73 7.01
N ASP A 264 11.47 13.98 6.95
CA ASP A 264 12.65 14.48 7.67
C ASP A 264 12.51 14.40 9.19
N ILE A 265 11.30 14.71 9.70
CA ILE A 265 11.02 14.58 11.14
C ILE A 265 11.05 13.10 11.53
N ASN A 266 10.43 12.23 10.76
CA ASN A 266 10.45 10.79 11.03
C ASN A 266 11.87 10.23 11.02
N ALA A 267 12.70 10.61 10.05
CA ALA A 267 14.08 10.17 9.97
C ALA A 267 14.90 10.58 11.21
N LYS A 268 14.73 11.83 11.67
CA LYS A 268 15.39 12.34 12.89
C LYS A 268 14.93 11.61 14.15
N GLU A 269 13.62 11.40 14.31
CA GLU A 269 13.08 10.69 15.46
C GLU A 269 13.47 9.21 15.46
N ARG A 270 13.48 8.55 14.31
CA ARG A 270 14.00 7.19 14.17
C ARG A 270 15.45 7.08 14.63
N GLU A 271 16.32 7.98 14.18
CA GLU A 271 17.74 8.01 14.60
C GLU A 271 17.87 8.20 16.11
N LYS A 272 17.11 9.14 16.69
CA LYS A 272 17.11 9.42 18.12
C LYS A 272 16.63 8.21 18.95
N VAL A 273 15.53 7.56 18.53
CA VAL A 273 15.00 6.39 19.22
C VAL A 273 16.00 5.22 19.15
N THR A 274 16.60 4.97 17.99
CA THR A 274 17.63 3.94 17.81
C THR A 274 18.81 4.17 18.76
N LYS A 275 19.34 5.39 18.81
CA LYS A 275 20.45 5.73 19.73
C LYS A 275 20.09 5.63 21.21
N THR A 276 18.81 5.71 21.55
CA THR A 276 18.35 5.66 22.95
C THR A 276 18.11 4.22 23.41
N LEU A 277 17.71 3.33 22.50
CA LEU A 277 17.35 1.94 22.81
C LEU A 277 18.50 0.94 22.57
N CYS A 278 19.46 1.29 21.72
CA CYS A 278 20.67 0.50 21.43
C CYS A 278 21.90 1.17 22.03
#